data_94556ee62b651b964f14a0891127c2dc
#
_entry.id   94556ee62b651b964f14a0891127c2dc
#
_cell.length_a   1.000
_cell.length_b   1.000
_cell.length_c   1.000
_cell.angle_alpha   90.00
_cell.angle_beta   90.00
_cell.angle_gamma   90.00
#
_symmetry.space_group_name_H-M   'P 1'
#
loop_
_entity.id
_entity.type
_entity.pdbx_description
1 polymer ?
#
loop_
_entity_poly.entity_id
_entity_poly.type
_entity_poly.pdbx_seq_one_letter_code
_entity_poly.pdbx_strand_id
1 'polypeptide(L)'
;MLTMSHPWLFLLLPLPWLIRTLLPTHQEHKAAVRVPFMQRLSQLTGLEPGSGTAVAQRTRSQWLVLGLAWVFLIAAIARPQWLEEPIVKELPMRDLLVAVDLSGSMEAQDFTDVDGNNIDRLTAVKQVLDTFFTRRDGDRVGLILFGSAAFIQVPFTDDLDVVRELLDEAQIRMLGPKTMLGDAMGLAINQFERSEVDERVLIVLTDGNDTGSLVPPERAA
;
A
#
# COMPACT_ATOMS: atom_id res chain seq x y z
N MET A 1 -4.89 -15.59 8.55
CA MET A 1 -4.56 -17.03 8.40
C MET A 1 -3.05 -17.22 8.34
N LEU A 2 -2.49 -18.25 9.03
CA LEU A 2 -1.06 -18.53 8.94
C LEU A 2 -0.80 -19.32 7.65
N THR A 3 -0.05 -18.77 6.74
CA THR A 3 0.35 -19.44 5.48
C THR A 3 1.88 -19.50 5.40
N MET A 4 2.39 -20.49 4.71
CA MET A 4 3.83 -20.69 4.51
C MET A 4 4.15 -20.51 3.03
N SER A 5 5.12 -19.63 2.72
CA SER A 5 5.50 -19.36 1.33
C SER A 5 6.11 -20.57 0.63
N HIS A 6 6.81 -21.45 1.38
CA HIS A 6 7.54 -22.59 0.81
C HIS A 6 7.34 -23.86 1.64
N PRO A 7 6.12 -24.46 1.64
CA PRO A 7 5.83 -25.66 2.45
C PRO A 7 6.63 -26.90 2.03
N TRP A 8 7.08 -26.97 0.77
CA TRP A 8 7.89 -28.08 0.25
C TRP A 8 9.26 -28.22 0.94
N LEU A 9 9.76 -27.18 1.64
CA LEU A 9 11.03 -27.24 2.39
C LEU A 9 10.97 -28.22 3.57
N PHE A 10 9.79 -28.56 4.08
CA PHE A 10 9.66 -29.56 5.13
C PHE A 10 10.08 -30.96 4.66
N LEU A 11 10.13 -31.22 3.35
CA LEU A 11 10.69 -32.47 2.79
C LEU A 11 12.20 -32.61 3.08
N LEU A 12 12.90 -31.53 3.42
CA LEU A 12 14.32 -31.54 3.79
C LEU A 12 14.56 -31.93 5.25
N LEU A 13 13.50 -32.07 6.07
CA LEU A 13 13.63 -32.47 7.48
C LEU A 13 14.40 -33.79 7.67
N PRO A 14 14.13 -34.87 6.91
CA PRO A 14 14.85 -36.14 7.08
C PRO A 14 16.29 -36.13 6.50
N LEU A 15 16.71 -35.07 5.82
CA LEU A 15 17.99 -34.98 5.11
C LEU A 15 19.22 -35.27 6.01
N PRO A 16 19.35 -34.74 7.24
CA PRO A 16 20.51 -35.04 8.10
C PRO A 16 20.58 -36.51 8.49
N TRP A 17 19.43 -37.16 8.66
CA TRP A 17 19.38 -38.57 8.97
C TRP A 17 19.75 -39.42 7.75
N LEU A 18 19.30 -39.04 6.55
CA LEU A 18 19.63 -39.68 5.28
C LEU A 18 21.12 -39.56 4.96
N ILE A 19 21.73 -38.39 5.18
CA ILE A 19 23.16 -38.15 5.01
C ILE A 19 23.95 -39.05 5.94
N ARG A 20 23.53 -39.19 7.20
CA ARG A 20 24.20 -40.04 8.16
C ARG A 20 24.18 -41.55 7.79
N THR A 21 23.12 -41.99 7.15
CA THR A 21 23.00 -43.42 6.73
C THR A 21 23.78 -43.70 5.46
N LEU A 22 23.90 -42.74 4.55
CA LEU A 22 24.54 -42.91 3.26
C LEU A 22 26.06 -42.61 3.29
N LEU A 23 26.51 -41.71 4.16
CA LEU A 23 27.95 -41.40 4.22
C LEU A 23 28.65 -42.24 5.30
N PRO A 24 29.79 -42.86 4.94
CA PRO A 24 30.61 -43.55 5.93
C PRO A 24 31.20 -42.55 6.92
N THR A 25 31.33 -42.98 8.17
CA THR A 25 31.93 -42.16 9.23
C THR A 25 33.35 -41.79 8.88
N HIS A 26 33.65 -40.48 8.80
CA HIS A 26 35.01 -40.00 8.56
C HIS A 26 35.88 -40.34 9.79
N GLN A 27 36.90 -41.19 9.59
CA GLN A 27 37.88 -41.52 10.61
C GLN A 27 39.08 -40.57 10.44
N GLU A 28 39.24 -39.63 11.39
CA GLU A 28 40.47 -38.82 11.48
C GLU A 28 41.62 -39.69 11.92
N HIS A 29 42.55 -40.00 11.04
CA HIS A 29 43.82 -40.57 11.40
C HIS A 29 44.71 -39.46 12.02
N LYS A 30 44.67 -39.31 13.34
CA LYS A 30 45.64 -38.49 14.03
C LYS A 30 46.95 -39.27 14.10
N ALA A 31 48.03 -38.62 13.65
CA ALA A 31 49.37 -39.19 13.75
C ALA A 31 49.64 -39.61 15.21
N ALA A 32 49.74 -40.89 15.43
CA ALA A 32 50.04 -41.39 16.78
C ALA A 32 51.47 -41.08 17.15
N VAL A 33 51.67 -40.40 18.28
CA VAL A 33 53.00 -40.17 18.83
C VAL A 33 53.56 -41.53 19.28
N ARG A 34 54.68 -41.95 18.70
CA ARG A 34 55.37 -43.17 19.16
C ARG A 34 55.95 -42.94 20.53
N VAL A 35 55.33 -43.53 21.53
CA VAL A 35 55.86 -43.53 22.90
C VAL A 35 56.73 -44.78 23.09
N PRO A 36 58.05 -44.66 23.32
CA PRO A 36 58.99 -45.77 23.29
C PRO A 36 58.78 -46.84 24.37
N PHE A 37 57.95 -46.61 25.37
CA PHE A 37 57.73 -47.55 26.49
C PHE A 37 56.27 -48.01 26.61
N MET A 38 55.47 -47.91 25.55
CA MET A 38 54.04 -48.23 25.56
C MET A 38 53.76 -49.68 25.97
N GLN A 39 54.60 -50.66 25.54
CA GLN A 39 54.46 -52.06 25.89
C GLN A 39 54.67 -52.34 27.39
N ARG A 40 55.58 -51.64 28.06
CA ARG A 40 55.75 -51.78 29.48
C ARG A 40 54.65 -51.11 30.30
N LEU A 41 54.14 -50.02 29.84
CA LEU A 41 52.96 -49.34 30.44
C LEU A 41 51.70 -50.21 30.35
N SER A 42 51.45 -50.85 29.21
CA SER A 42 50.30 -51.72 29.06
C SER A 42 50.35 -52.96 29.94
N GLN A 43 51.54 -53.53 30.15
CA GLN A 43 51.72 -54.66 31.08
C GLN A 43 51.52 -54.26 32.56
N LEU A 44 51.83 -53.02 32.93
CA LEU A 44 51.67 -52.54 34.32
C LEU A 44 50.23 -52.04 34.59
N THR A 45 49.53 -51.56 33.60
CA THR A 45 48.17 -51.01 33.75
C THR A 45 47.08 -51.99 33.37
N GLY A 46 47.39 -53.12 32.73
CA GLY A 46 46.41 -54.07 32.21
C GLY A 46 45.53 -53.57 31.09
N LEU A 47 45.89 -52.41 30.52
CA LEU A 47 45.14 -51.77 29.44
C LEU A 47 45.79 -52.13 28.11
N GLU A 48 45.08 -52.84 27.24
CA GLU A 48 45.55 -53.11 25.88
C GLU A 48 45.58 -51.79 25.07
N PRO A 49 46.66 -51.56 24.32
CA PRO A 49 46.74 -50.37 23.44
C PRO A 49 45.71 -50.52 22.31
N GLY A 50 44.58 -49.88 22.48
CA GLY A 50 43.59 -49.77 21.41
C GLY A 50 44.16 -48.95 20.23
N SER A 51 43.88 -49.37 19.01
CA SER A 51 44.20 -48.58 17.82
C SER A 51 43.59 -47.19 17.99
N GLY A 52 44.47 -46.14 18.14
CA GLY A 52 44.13 -44.79 18.54
C GLY A 52 43.33 -43.97 17.54
N THR A 53 42.19 -44.46 17.15
CA THR A 53 41.17 -43.72 16.42
C THR A 53 40.23 -43.10 17.45
N ALA A 54 40.51 -41.89 17.88
CA ALA A 54 39.55 -41.13 18.65
C ALA A 54 38.40 -40.69 17.72
N VAL A 55 37.40 -41.53 17.62
CA VAL A 55 36.14 -41.10 17.02
C VAL A 55 35.50 -40.14 18.04
N ALA A 56 35.39 -38.88 17.69
CA ALA A 56 34.67 -37.90 18.50
C ALA A 56 33.21 -38.35 18.62
N GLN A 57 32.88 -39.07 19.68
CA GLN A 57 31.50 -39.49 19.94
C GLN A 57 30.73 -38.25 20.40
N ARG A 58 29.88 -37.74 19.50
CA ARG A 58 28.95 -36.67 19.88
C ARG A 58 27.97 -37.19 20.93
N THR A 59 27.85 -36.46 22.02
CA THR A 59 26.93 -36.75 23.12
C THR A 59 25.48 -36.67 22.62
N ARG A 60 24.54 -37.41 23.18
CA ARG A 60 23.11 -37.39 22.82
C ARG A 60 22.54 -35.98 22.84
N SER A 61 22.95 -35.13 23.77
CA SER A 61 22.56 -33.71 23.85
C SER A 61 23.01 -32.90 22.64
N GLN A 62 24.20 -33.13 22.08
CA GLN A 62 24.69 -32.45 20.90
C GLN A 62 23.86 -32.81 19.64
N TRP A 63 23.41 -34.06 19.58
CA TRP A 63 22.50 -34.49 18.48
C TRP A 63 21.13 -33.84 18.59
N LEU A 64 20.59 -33.69 19.80
CA LEU A 64 19.32 -32.99 20.02
C LEU A 64 19.42 -31.50 19.63
N VAL A 65 20.49 -30.83 20.06
CA VAL A 65 20.70 -29.42 19.72
C VAL A 65 20.84 -29.22 18.20
N LEU A 66 21.61 -30.11 17.52
CA LEU A 66 21.78 -30.02 16.08
C LEU A 66 20.46 -30.28 15.33
N GLY A 67 19.66 -31.25 15.77
CA GLY A 67 18.35 -31.56 15.21
C GLY A 67 17.36 -30.38 15.37
N LEU A 68 17.34 -29.79 16.58
CA LEU A 68 16.52 -28.60 16.86
C LEU A 68 16.93 -27.41 16.00
N ALA A 69 18.24 -27.14 15.89
CA ALA A 69 18.77 -26.08 15.04
C ALA A 69 18.36 -26.29 13.56
N TRP A 70 18.38 -27.54 13.06
CA TRP A 70 17.94 -27.87 11.71
C TRP A 70 16.47 -27.61 11.48
N VAL A 71 15.62 -28.00 12.45
CA VAL A 71 14.16 -27.75 12.38
C VAL A 71 13.87 -26.23 12.35
N PHE A 72 14.52 -25.46 13.23
CA PHE A 72 14.36 -24.00 13.24
C PHE A 72 14.87 -23.36 11.96
N LEU A 73 15.97 -23.86 11.40
CA LEU A 73 16.49 -23.36 10.12
C LEU A 73 15.45 -23.55 9.00
N ILE A 74 14.87 -24.72 8.88
CA ILE A 74 13.83 -25.00 7.86
C ILE A 74 12.60 -24.16 8.11
N ALA A 75 12.15 -24.02 9.38
CA ALA A 75 11.00 -23.19 9.71
C ALA A 75 11.23 -21.72 9.36
N ALA A 76 12.45 -21.20 9.58
CA ALA A 76 12.82 -19.84 9.22
C ALA A 76 12.83 -19.61 7.70
N ILE A 77 13.37 -20.56 6.94
CA ILE A 77 13.41 -20.48 5.47
C ILE A 77 12.01 -20.68 4.85
N ALA A 78 11.14 -21.45 5.49
CA ALA A 78 9.74 -21.65 5.06
C ALA A 78 8.92 -20.33 5.10
N ARG A 79 9.43 -19.26 5.73
CA ARG A 79 8.82 -17.93 5.81
C ARG A 79 7.34 -18.00 6.20
N PRO A 80 7.03 -18.30 7.46
CA PRO A 80 5.65 -18.22 7.93
C PRO A 80 5.18 -16.76 7.79
N GLN A 81 4.06 -16.56 7.09
CA GLN A 81 3.45 -15.24 6.88
C GLN A 81 2.07 -15.23 7.51
N TRP A 82 1.76 -14.13 8.19
CA TRP A 82 0.42 -13.88 8.68
C TRP A 82 -0.34 -13.12 7.59
N LEU A 83 -1.17 -13.82 6.84
CA LEU A 83 -2.07 -13.14 5.90
C LEU A 83 -3.23 -12.54 6.71
N GLU A 84 -3.29 -11.23 6.72
CA GLU A 84 -4.50 -10.52 7.10
C GLU A 84 -5.57 -10.72 6.01
N GLU A 85 -6.82 -10.63 6.41
CA GLU A 85 -7.92 -10.65 5.44
C GLU A 85 -7.71 -9.49 4.46
N PRO A 86 -7.94 -9.69 3.16
CA PRO A 86 -7.85 -8.60 2.21
C PRO A 86 -8.81 -7.49 2.65
N ILE A 87 -8.29 -6.28 2.79
CA ILE A 87 -9.12 -5.10 3.01
C ILE A 87 -10.03 -5.02 1.77
N VAL A 88 -11.27 -5.45 1.93
CA VAL A 88 -12.30 -5.23 0.91
C VAL A 88 -12.59 -3.74 0.96
N LYS A 89 -11.95 -2.96 0.09
CA LYS A 89 -12.31 -1.57 -0.10
C LYS A 89 -13.73 -1.60 -0.68
N GLU A 90 -14.71 -1.23 0.12
CA GLU A 90 -16.07 -1.03 -0.38
C GLU A 90 -15.97 -0.02 -1.53
N LEU A 91 -16.42 -0.44 -2.71
CA LEU A 91 -16.46 0.45 -3.85
C LEU A 91 -17.40 1.62 -3.51
N PRO A 92 -16.95 2.86 -3.72
CA PRO A 92 -17.79 4.02 -3.45
C PRO A 92 -19.10 3.91 -4.25
N MET A 93 -20.20 4.35 -3.64
CA MET A 93 -21.53 4.18 -4.20
C MET A 93 -21.77 5.10 -5.40
N ARG A 94 -21.09 6.26 -5.49
CA ARG A 94 -21.28 7.28 -6.52
C ARG A 94 -20.02 8.02 -6.87
N ASP A 95 -19.90 8.41 -8.13
CA ASP A 95 -18.94 9.40 -8.59
C ASP A 95 -19.60 10.77 -8.65
N LEU A 96 -19.14 11.68 -7.82
CA LEU A 96 -19.64 13.03 -7.71
C LEU A 96 -18.58 14.01 -8.19
N LEU A 97 -18.86 14.70 -9.28
CA LEU A 97 -17.95 15.68 -9.84
C LEU A 97 -18.50 17.08 -9.57
N VAL A 98 -17.70 17.90 -8.90
CA VAL A 98 -18.06 19.29 -8.60
C VAL A 98 -17.28 20.20 -9.54
N ALA A 99 -17.98 21.03 -10.29
CA ALA A 99 -17.39 22.06 -11.16
C ALA A 99 -17.67 23.44 -10.57
N VAL A 100 -16.60 24.18 -10.24
CA VAL A 100 -16.66 25.48 -9.59
C VAL A 100 -16.17 26.57 -10.55
N ASP A 101 -16.99 27.60 -10.71
CA ASP A 101 -16.69 28.79 -11.49
C ASP A 101 -15.71 29.72 -10.73
N LEU A 102 -14.64 30.09 -11.41
CA LEU A 102 -13.66 31.07 -10.91
C LEU A 102 -13.65 32.36 -11.77
N SER A 103 -14.68 32.57 -12.56
CA SER A 103 -14.80 33.77 -13.42
C SER A 103 -14.88 35.08 -12.62
N GLY A 104 -14.75 36.20 -13.32
CA GLY A 104 -14.76 37.48 -12.68
C GLY A 104 -16.08 37.85 -11.98
N SER A 105 -17.21 37.26 -12.34
CA SER A 105 -18.52 37.49 -11.72
C SER A 105 -18.58 36.95 -10.27
N MET A 106 -17.77 35.97 -9.96
CA MET A 106 -17.68 35.39 -8.61
C MET A 106 -17.09 36.32 -7.55
N GLU A 107 -16.57 37.52 -7.97
CA GLU A 107 -16.06 38.53 -7.09
C GLU A 107 -17.18 39.39 -6.42
N ALA A 108 -18.42 39.28 -6.91
CA ALA A 108 -19.55 40.03 -6.36
C ALA A 108 -19.81 39.68 -4.89
N GLN A 109 -19.88 40.72 -4.04
CA GLN A 109 -20.09 40.59 -2.58
C GLN A 109 -21.58 40.74 -2.22
N ASP A 110 -22.40 39.88 -2.75
CA ASP A 110 -23.86 39.88 -2.54
C ASP A 110 -24.36 38.78 -1.62
N PHE A 111 -23.46 37.97 -1.07
CA PHE A 111 -23.74 36.99 -0.02
C PHE A 111 -23.37 37.52 1.37
N THR A 112 -24.01 36.96 2.37
CA THR A 112 -23.76 37.34 3.78
C THR A 112 -23.38 36.08 4.56
N ASP A 113 -22.25 36.15 5.27
CA ASP A 113 -21.78 35.11 6.17
C ASP A 113 -22.65 35.00 7.44
N VAL A 114 -22.46 33.94 8.22
CA VAL A 114 -23.14 33.70 9.51
C VAL A 114 -22.92 34.84 10.52
N ASP A 115 -21.81 35.57 10.40
CA ASP A 115 -21.48 36.71 11.24
C ASP A 115 -22.06 38.04 10.73
N GLY A 116 -22.81 38.03 9.62
CA GLY A 116 -23.44 39.21 9.03
C GLY A 116 -22.52 40.07 8.14
N ASN A 117 -21.31 39.59 7.80
CA ASN A 117 -20.40 40.26 6.89
C ASN A 117 -20.71 39.93 5.44
N ASN A 118 -20.54 40.88 4.51
CA ASN A 118 -20.63 40.60 3.08
C ASN A 118 -19.39 39.80 2.62
N ILE A 119 -19.64 38.72 1.92
CA ILE A 119 -18.60 37.86 1.35
C ILE A 119 -18.81 37.73 -0.16
N ASP A 120 -17.74 37.43 -0.90
CA ASP A 120 -17.82 37.12 -2.31
C ASP A 120 -18.46 35.79 -2.58
N ARG A 121 -18.96 35.60 -3.81
CA ARG A 121 -19.68 34.39 -4.23
C ARG A 121 -18.81 33.14 -4.12
N LEU A 122 -17.51 33.22 -4.46
CA LEU A 122 -16.61 32.08 -4.35
C LEU A 122 -16.45 31.64 -2.90
N THR A 123 -16.29 32.60 -1.98
CA THR A 123 -16.21 32.30 -0.54
C THR A 123 -17.49 31.63 -0.03
N ALA A 124 -18.66 32.12 -0.47
CA ALA A 124 -19.94 31.46 -0.13
C ALA A 124 -20.01 30.02 -0.67
N VAL A 125 -19.58 29.79 -1.93
CA VAL A 125 -19.52 28.47 -2.53
C VAL A 125 -18.58 27.53 -1.75
N LYS A 126 -17.40 28.00 -1.35
CA LYS A 126 -16.43 27.22 -0.54
C LYS A 126 -17.05 26.78 0.79
N GLN A 127 -17.73 27.69 1.51
CA GLN A 127 -18.39 27.36 2.78
C GLN A 127 -19.51 26.31 2.62
N VAL A 128 -20.30 26.42 1.55
CA VAL A 128 -21.35 25.44 1.25
C VAL A 128 -20.75 24.07 0.92
N LEU A 129 -19.73 24.05 0.06
CA LEU A 129 -19.06 22.82 -0.33
C LEU A 129 -18.30 22.17 0.83
N ASP A 130 -17.68 22.96 1.72
CA ASP A 130 -17.03 22.44 2.93
C ASP A 130 -18.04 21.71 3.83
N THR A 131 -19.20 22.33 4.06
CA THR A 131 -20.31 21.69 4.81
C THR A 131 -20.84 20.47 4.09
N PHE A 132 -20.92 20.51 2.75
CA PHE A 132 -21.39 19.39 1.92
C PHE A 132 -20.45 18.20 2.03
N PHE A 133 -19.14 18.39 1.88
CA PHE A 133 -18.14 17.33 1.95
C PHE A 133 -18.05 16.72 3.35
N THR A 134 -18.16 17.53 4.39
CA THR A 134 -18.13 17.06 5.79
C THR A 134 -19.28 16.07 6.12
N ARG A 135 -20.39 16.13 5.39
CA ARG A 135 -21.57 15.28 5.61
C ARG A 135 -21.62 14.06 4.67
N ARG A 136 -20.60 13.89 3.82
CA ARG A 136 -20.55 12.79 2.85
C ARG A 136 -19.64 11.68 3.36
N ASP A 137 -20.13 10.47 3.18
CA ASP A 137 -19.37 9.25 3.50
C ASP A 137 -19.66 8.22 2.42
N GLY A 138 -18.61 7.62 1.87
CA GLY A 138 -18.71 6.55 0.87
C GLY A 138 -18.84 6.99 -0.60
N ASP A 139 -18.90 8.29 -0.91
CA ASP A 139 -18.88 8.80 -2.29
C ASP A 139 -17.43 9.15 -2.73
N ARG A 140 -17.08 8.97 -4.00
CA ARG A 140 -15.86 9.56 -4.56
C ARG A 140 -16.19 10.95 -5.10
N VAL A 141 -15.33 11.91 -4.81
CA VAL A 141 -15.50 13.28 -5.27
C VAL A 141 -14.33 13.68 -6.16
N GLY A 142 -14.64 14.31 -7.28
CA GLY A 142 -13.70 15.02 -8.13
C GLY A 142 -14.01 16.51 -8.17
N LEU A 143 -13.00 17.33 -8.45
CA LEU A 143 -13.11 18.77 -8.52
C LEU A 143 -12.62 19.30 -9.87
N ILE A 144 -13.48 20.00 -10.57
CA ILE A 144 -13.14 20.80 -11.76
C ILE A 144 -13.22 22.26 -11.39
N LEU A 145 -12.19 23.01 -11.71
CA LEU A 145 -12.21 24.47 -11.66
C LEU A 145 -12.29 25.02 -13.08
N PHE A 146 -13.13 26.01 -13.30
CA PHE A 146 -13.24 26.59 -14.63
C PHE A 146 -13.37 28.12 -14.61
N GLY A 147 -12.98 28.72 -15.70
CA GLY A 147 -13.00 30.16 -15.99
C GLY A 147 -12.90 30.35 -17.49
N SER A 148 -11.82 30.95 -17.99
CA SER A 148 -11.49 31.00 -19.43
C SER A 148 -10.94 29.66 -19.97
N ALA A 149 -10.72 28.68 -19.11
CA ALA A 149 -10.41 27.29 -19.41
C ALA A 149 -10.92 26.42 -18.27
N ALA A 150 -11.11 25.12 -18.51
CA ALA A 150 -11.51 24.14 -17.49
C ALA A 150 -10.35 23.20 -17.18
N PHE A 151 -10.15 22.90 -15.89
CA PHE A 151 -9.11 22.02 -15.41
C PHE A 151 -9.63 21.06 -14.35
N ILE A 152 -9.12 19.83 -14.35
CA ILE A 152 -9.31 18.88 -13.28
C ILE A 152 -8.35 19.25 -12.18
N GLN A 153 -8.86 19.81 -11.09
CA GLN A 153 -8.06 20.12 -9.90
C GLN A 153 -7.84 18.86 -9.06
N VAL A 154 -8.89 18.04 -8.91
CA VAL A 154 -8.81 16.77 -8.20
C VAL A 154 -9.52 15.70 -9.03
N PRO A 155 -8.86 14.60 -9.41
CA PRO A 155 -9.53 13.43 -9.98
C PRO A 155 -10.40 12.76 -8.91
N PHE A 156 -11.27 11.82 -9.31
CA PHE A 156 -12.11 11.11 -8.35
C PHE A 156 -11.28 10.48 -7.21
N THR A 157 -11.57 10.89 -5.98
CA THR A 157 -10.93 10.41 -4.75
C THR A 157 -11.99 10.19 -3.66
N ASP A 158 -11.70 9.27 -2.75
CA ASP A 158 -12.42 9.06 -1.50
C ASP A 158 -11.87 9.93 -0.35
N ASP A 159 -10.74 10.62 -0.58
CA ASP A 159 -10.13 11.55 0.36
C ASP A 159 -10.73 12.96 0.20
N LEU A 160 -11.80 13.21 0.96
CA LEU A 160 -12.51 14.48 0.90
C LEU A 160 -11.74 15.64 1.54
N ASP A 161 -10.79 15.36 2.42
CA ASP A 161 -9.97 16.40 3.04
C ASP A 161 -9.03 17.04 2.01
N VAL A 162 -8.46 16.25 1.12
CA VAL A 162 -7.66 16.75 -0.02
C VAL A 162 -8.51 17.59 -0.96
N VAL A 163 -9.76 17.19 -1.23
CA VAL A 163 -10.66 17.99 -2.09
C VAL A 163 -10.95 19.36 -1.47
N ARG A 164 -11.19 19.39 -0.15
CA ARG A 164 -11.45 20.63 0.61
C ARG A 164 -10.24 21.54 0.60
N GLU A 165 -9.05 21.03 0.87
CA GLU A 165 -7.80 21.79 0.87
C GLU A 165 -7.53 22.42 -0.50
N LEU A 166 -7.64 21.64 -1.59
CA LEU A 166 -7.41 22.14 -2.95
C LEU A 166 -8.51 23.09 -3.45
N LEU A 167 -9.75 22.95 -2.94
CA LEU A 167 -10.80 23.93 -3.19
C LEU A 167 -10.52 25.25 -2.47
N ASP A 168 -9.98 25.20 -1.26
CA ASP A 168 -9.67 26.41 -0.48
C ASP A 168 -8.53 27.24 -1.10
N GLU A 169 -7.60 26.59 -1.81
CA GLU A 169 -6.55 27.27 -2.57
C GLU A 169 -7.06 28.01 -3.83
N ALA A 170 -8.26 27.69 -4.33
CA ALA A 170 -8.80 28.27 -5.53
C ALA A 170 -9.06 29.78 -5.35
N GLN A 171 -8.70 30.57 -6.35
CA GLN A 171 -8.84 32.05 -6.34
C GLN A 171 -9.64 32.55 -7.54
N ILE A 172 -10.37 33.63 -7.32
CA ILE A 172 -11.12 34.30 -8.40
C ILE A 172 -10.16 34.72 -9.50
N ARG A 173 -10.59 34.50 -10.78
CA ARG A 173 -9.80 34.78 -11.99
C ARG A 173 -8.51 33.96 -12.14
N MET A 174 -8.27 32.95 -11.30
CA MET A 174 -7.11 32.07 -11.42
C MET A 174 -7.03 31.42 -12.80
N LEU A 175 -8.20 31.09 -13.39
CA LEU A 175 -8.35 30.51 -14.74
C LEU A 175 -8.87 31.53 -15.77
N GLY A 176 -8.71 32.82 -15.46
CA GLY A 176 -9.17 33.92 -16.31
C GLY A 176 -10.61 34.37 -16.04
N PRO A 177 -11.04 35.50 -16.67
CA PRO A 177 -12.28 36.19 -16.29
C PRO A 177 -13.56 35.65 -16.93
N LYS A 178 -13.47 34.78 -17.93
CA LYS A 178 -14.62 34.25 -18.69
C LYS A 178 -15.24 33.07 -17.98
N THR A 179 -16.45 32.68 -18.42
CA THR A 179 -17.17 31.50 -17.97
C THR A 179 -17.31 30.51 -19.15
N MET A 180 -16.49 29.45 -19.19
CA MET A 180 -16.56 28.40 -20.21
C MET A 180 -17.19 27.16 -19.61
N LEU A 181 -18.50 27.23 -19.40
CA LEU A 181 -19.29 26.16 -18.78
C LEU A 181 -19.33 24.87 -19.63
N GLY A 182 -19.53 25.01 -20.94
CA GLY A 182 -19.59 23.85 -21.82
C GLY A 182 -18.30 23.06 -21.89
N ASP A 183 -17.14 23.73 -21.80
CA ASP A 183 -15.83 23.07 -21.73
C ASP A 183 -15.64 22.32 -20.41
N ALA A 184 -16.14 22.88 -19.28
CA ALA A 184 -16.14 22.20 -17.99
C ALA A 184 -17.02 20.94 -18.00
N MET A 185 -18.22 21.02 -18.62
CA MET A 185 -19.11 19.88 -18.81
C MET A 185 -18.49 18.80 -19.73
N GLY A 186 -17.85 19.20 -20.83
CA GLY A 186 -17.12 18.28 -21.70
C GLY A 186 -15.99 17.54 -20.99
N LEU A 187 -15.26 18.26 -20.11
CA LEU A 187 -14.22 17.67 -19.30
C LEU A 187 -14.80 16.69 -18.26
N ALA A 188 -15.96 17.03 -17.68
CA ALA A 188 -16.67 16.16 -16.74
C ALA A 188 -17.11 14.86 -17.40
N ILE A 189 -17.65 14.90 -18.60
CA ILE A 189 -18.03 13.71 -19.38
C ILE A 189 -16.82 12.80 -19.58
N ASN A 190 -15.69 13.37 -20.01
CA ASN A 190 -14.46 12.60 -20.22
C ASN A 190 -13.95 11.93 -18.94
N GLN A 191 -14.14 12.57 -17.78
CA GLN A 191 -13.81 11.97 -16.48
C GLN A 191 -14.76 10.83 -16.12
N PHE A 192 -16.06 10.99 -16.36
CA PHE A 192 -17.04 9.95 -16.11
C PHE A 192 -16.88 8.74 -17.04
N GLU A 193 -16.48 8.94 -18.28
CA GLU A 193 -16.21 7.84 -19.22
C GLU A 193 -15.05 6.94 -18.77
N ARG A 194 -14.12 7.50 -18.00
CA ARG A 194 -12.97 6.75 -17.45
C ARG A 194 -13.28 6.08 -16.11
N SER A 195 -14.43 6.36 -15.54
CA SER A 195 -14.86 5.76 -14.29
C SER A 195 -15.59 4.44 -14.50
N GLU A 196 -15.32 3.48 -13.62
CA GLU A 196 -16.00 2.18 -13.57
C GLU A 196 -17.29 2.21 -12.73
N VAL A 197 -17.62 3.37 -12.12
CA VAL A 197 -18.82 3.53 -11.28
C VAL A 197 -20.02 3.92 -12.17
N ASP A 198 -21.13 3.24 -11.97
CA ASP A 198 -22.34 3.46 -12.79
C ASP A 198 -23.09 4.73 -12.40
N GLU A 199 -23.17 5.03 -11.10
CA GLU A 199 -23.84 6.22 -10.58
C GLU A 199 -22.93 7.44 -10.65
N ARG A 200 -23.32 8.42 -11.46
CA ARG A 200 -22.53 9.60 -11.80
C ARG A 200 -23.36 10.86 -11.62
N VAL A 201 -22.84 11.84 -10.89
CA VAL A 201 -23.51 13.11 -10.65
C VAL A 201 -22.54 14.25 -10.91
N LEU A 202 -22.94 15.20 -11.75
CA LEU A 202 -22.23 16.46 -11.95
C LEU A 202 -22.99 17.58 -11.23
N ILE A 203 -22.28 18.29 -10.34
CA ILE A 203 -22.77 19.51 -9.70
C ILE A 203 -21.98 20.68 -10.28
N VAL A 204 -22.66 21.63 -10.86
CA VAL A 204 -22.03 22.84 -11.39
C VAL A 204 -22.45 24.04 -10.54
N LEU A 205 -21.46 24.78 -10.07
CA LEU A 205 -21.64 25.98 -9.27
C LEU A 205 -21.13 27.17 -10.08
N THR A 206 -22.04 27.93 -10.63
CA THR A 206 -21.79 29.11 -11.47
C THR A 206 -22.88 30.16 -11.24
N ASP A 207 -22.54 31.41 -11.41
CA ASP A 207 -23.45 32.54 -11.37
C ASP A 207 -23.67 33.15 -12.76
N GLY A 208 -22.97 32.66 -13.79
CA GLY A 208 -22.92 33.20 -15.12
C GLY A 208 -23.45 32.28 -16.22
N ASN A 209 -23.73 32.87 -17.36
CA ASN A 209 -23.99 32.16 -18.58
C ASN A 209 -22.69 31.85 -19.32
N ASP A 210 -22.67 30.81 -20.10
CA ASP A 210 -21.53 30.48 -20.97
C ASP A 210 -21.16 31.68 -21.87
N THR A 211 -19.87 32.04 -21.87
CA THR A 211 -19.36 33.20 -22.59
C THR A 211 -18.51 32.87 -23.80
N GLY A 212 -18.40 31.59 -24.15
CA GLY A 212 -17.65 31.22 -25.35
C GLY A 212 -16.91 29.88 -25.24
N SER A 213 -17.54 28.87 -24.66
CA SER A 213 -17.06 27.49 -24.69
C SER A 213 -16.92 26.98 -26.14
N LEU A 214 -15.92 26.13 -26.35
CA LEU A 214 -15.76 25.41 -27.64
C LEU A 214 -16.89 24.43 -27.86
N VAL A 215 -17.43 23.83 -26.81
CA VAL A 215 -18.60 22.95 -26.83
C VAL A 215 -19.76 23.72 -26.18
N PRO A 216 -20.87 23.97 -26.90
CA PRO A 216 -22.04 24.58 -26.27
C PRO A 216 -22.57 23.70 -25.13
N PRO A 217 -22.99 24.27 -23.98
CA PRO A 217 -23.49 23.50 -22.83
C PRO A 217 -24.67 22.58 -23.22
N GLU A 218 -25.52 22.98 -24.15
CA GLU A 218 -26.65 22.22 -24.65
C GLU A 218 -26.26 20.93 -25.39
N ARG A 219 -24.99 20.82 -25.85
CA ARG A 219 -24.46 19.62 -26.48
C ARG A 219 -23.67 18.74 -25.49
N ALA A 220 -23.29 19.32 -24.35
CA ALA A 220 -22.57 18.63 -23.31
C ALA A 220 -23.52 18.01 -22.25
N ALA A 221 -24.78 18.46 -22.21
CA ALA A 221 -25.82 17.90 -21.36
C ALA A 221 -26.52 16.72 -22.06
#